data_26397a698987050a3d2a8f8b9c4fb624
#
_entry.id   26397a698987050a3d2a8f8b9c4fb624
#
_cell.length_a   1.000
_cell.length_b   1.000
_cell.length_c   1.000
_cell.angle_alpha   90.00
_cell.angle_beta   90.00
_cell.angle_gamma   90.00
#
_symmetry.space_group_name_H-M   'P 1'
#
loop_
_entity.id
_entity.type
_entity.pdbx_description
1 polymer ?
#
loop_
_entity_poly.entity_id
_entity_poly.type
_entity_poly.pdbx_seq_one_letter_code
_entity_poly.pdbx_strand_id
1 'polypeptide(L)'
;FAWVCKKDFFTYLVAYSSHYEGKLKLPWPSKFFLLSKKSKKIYTRDSLTANDLTFQLKKKVSFLGNPFMDKFFSKDKELKNSEFSIGLFPGSRFPEMQENFVLILEVLEELSDLRYFQKIEFNFAVVNALSSSKIKEIFQNRRWLCLEKIKEKYLLKFQYKSLEVNIYWNNFEKILLKSKCCISMAGTAAEQAI
;
A
#
# COMPACT_ATOMS: atom_id res chain seq x y z
N PHE A 1 -5.15 3.34 -26.68
CA PHE A 1 -6.47 3.90 -26.98
C PHE A 1 -6.38 5.31 -27.57
N ALA A 2 -5.91 6.34 -26.82
CA ALA A 2 -5.84 7.73 -27.27
C ALA A 2 -5.04 7.92 -28.58
N TRP A 3 -3.94 7.17 -28.75
CA TRP A 3 -3.13 7.21 -29.97
C TRP A 3 -3.92 6.69 -31.19
N VAL A 4 -4.63 5.57 -31.05
CA VAL A 4 -5.48 4.99 -32.10
C VAL A 4 -6.60 5.96 -32.49
N CYS A 5 -7.20 6.63 -31.49
CA CYS A 5 -8.22 7.66 -31.71
C CYS A 5 -7.67 9.01 -32.21
N LYS A 6 -6.38 9.08 -32.54
CA LYS A 6 -5.69 10.29 -33.00
C LYS A 6 -5.82 11.50 -32.06
N LYS A 7 -6.05 11.25 -30.75
CA LYS A 7 -6.14 12.29 -29.72
C LYS A 7 -4.77 12.59 -29.13
N ASP A 8 -4.59 13.84 -28.74
CA ASP A 8 -3.43 14.25 -27.95
C ASP A 8 -3.55 13.68 -26.54
N PHE A 9 -2.43 13.31 -25.94
CA PHE A 9 -2.43 12.71 -24.59
C PHE A 9 -1.22 13.15 -23.77
N PHE A 10 -1.42 13.10 -22.46
CA PHE A 10 -0.39 13.27 -21.46
C PHE A 10 -0.14 11.91 -20.81
N THR A 11 1.11 11.60 -20.52
CA THR A 11 1.49 10.35 -19.88
C THR A 11 2.07 10.62 -18.50
N TYR A 12 1.62 9.90 -17.50
CA TYR A 12 2.22 9.89 -16.18
C TYR A 12 2.72 8.48 -15.86
N LEU A 13 4.05 8.32 -15.79
CA LEU A 13 4.71 7.04 -15.54
C LEU A 13 4.90 6.86 -14.03
N VAL A 14 3.92 6.28 -13.38
CA VAL A 14 3.90 6.08 -11.92
C VAL A 14 4.58 4.78 -11.52
N ALA A 15 4.45 3.74 -12.33
CA ALA A 15 4.99 2.41 -12.04
C ALA A 15 6.50 2.30 -12.25
N TYR A 16 7.09 3.17 -13.10
CA TYR A 16 8.52 3.13 -13.41
C TYR A 16 9.30 4.04 -12.48
N SER A 17 10.43 3.53 -11.94
CA SER A 17 11.35 4.32 -11.12
C SER A 17 12.79 3.87 -11.35
N SER A 18 13.61 4.76 -11.89
CA SER A 18 15.05 4.52 -12.03
C SER A 18 15.77 4.45 -10.68
N HIS A 19 15.12 4.92 -9.63
CA HIS A 19 15.64 4.84 -8.27
C HIS A 19 15.68 3.39 -7.75
N TYR A 20 14.65 2.59 -8.10
CA TYR A 20 14.54 1.19 -7.68
C TYR A 20 15.07 0.21 -8.71
N GLU A 21 14.86 0.50 -10.01
CA GLU A 21 15.15 -0.42 -11.10
C GLU A 21 16.49 -0.12 -11.78
N GLY A 22 17.16 0.96 -11.38
CA GLY A 22 18.35 1.47 -12.06
C GLY A 22 17.99 2.08 -13.42
N LYS A 23 18.88 1.97 -14.40
CA LYS A 23 18.64 2.52 -15.73
C LYS A 23 17.46 1.80 -16.40
N LEU A 24 16.36 2.54 -16.60
CA LEU A 24 15.14 1.98 -17.15
C LEU A 24 15.30 1.47 -18.58
N LYS A 25 14.80 0.28 -18.84
CA LYS A 25 14.68 -0.29 -20.18
C LYS A 25 13.22 -0.23 -20.60
N LEU A 26 12.83 0.85 -21.29
CA LEU A 26 11.46 0.95 -21.79
C LEU A 26 11.18 -0.13 -22.84
N PRO A 27 10.08 -0.92 -22.69
CA PRO A 27 9.63 -1.83 -23.74
C PRO A 27 9.38 -1.08 -25.04
N TRP A 28 9.69 -1.72 -26.18
CA TRP A 28 9.52 -1.10 -27.48
C TRP A 28 8.13 -0.44 -27.70
N PRO A 29 6.99 -1.04 -27.39
CA PRO A 29 5.71 -0.38 -27.57
C PRO A 29 5.56 0.91 -26.77
N SER A 30 6.00 0.91 -25.51
CA SER A 30 5.97 2.09 -24.64
C SER A 30 6.82 3.23 -25.22
N LYS A 31 8.05 2.93 -25.65
CA LYS A 31 8.93 3.92 -26.27
C LYS A 31 8.33 4.54 -27.52
N PHE A 32 7.70 3.72 -28.39
CA PHE A 32 7.02 4.18 -29.59
C PHE A 32 5.89 5.18 -29.27
N PHE A 33 5.03 4.87 -28.29
CA PHE A 33 3.92 5.76 -27.93
C PHE A 33 4.40 7.04 -27.27
N LEU A 34 5.44 6.98 -26.41
CA LEU A 34 6.00 8.16 -25.77
C LEU A 34 6.68 9.12 -26.75
N LEU A 35 7.30 8.61 -27.80
CA LEU A 35 7.91 9.40 -28.87
C LEU A 35 6.92 9.99 -29.87
N SER A 36 5.69 9.51 -29.89
CA SER A 36 4.65 10.00 -30.80
C SER A 36 4.44 11.52 -30.65
N LYS A 37 4.15 12.19 -31.77
CA LYS A 37 3.73 13.62 -31.81
C LYS A 37 2.47 13.89 -31.00
N LYS A 38 1.64 12.87 -30.75
CA LYS A 38 0.43 12.94 -29.93
C LYS A 38 0.70 12.93 -28.43
N SER A 39 1.84 12.41 -28.00
CA SER A 39 2.30 12.48 -26.60
C SER A 39 2.83 13.87 -26.32
N LYS A 40 2.02 14.75 -25.71
CA LYS A 40 2.36 16.16 -25.52
C LYS A 40 3.32 16.38 -24.35
N LYS A 41 3.06 15.71 -23.23
CA LYS A 41 3.91 15.78 -22.04
C LYS A 41 4.05 14.40 -21.41
N ILE A 42 5.21 14.17 -20.83
CA ILE A 42 5.52 12.95 -20.09
C ILE A 42 5.94 13.38 -18.69
N TYR A 43 5.33 12.78 -17.69
CA TYR A 43 5.61 13.03 -16.29
C TYR A 43 6.06 11.75 -15.61
N THR A 44 6.90 11.88 -14.58
CA THR A 44 7.38 10.79 -13.74
C THR A 44 7.18 11.12 -12.26
N ARG A 45 7.24 10.10 -11.43
CA ARG A 45 7.08 10.19 -9.98
C ARG A 45 8.34 10.67 -9.25
N ASP A 46 9.51 10.58 -9.88
CA ASP A 46 10.79 11.02 -9.32
C ASP A 46 11.67 11.71 -10.36
N SER A 47 12.60 12.51 -9.89
CA SER A 47 13.49 13.33 -10.72
C SER A 47 14.55 12.51 -11.45
N LEU A 48 15.03 11.41 -10.85
CA LEU A 48 16.02 10.53 -11.45
C LEU A 48 15.46 9.85 -12.70
N THR A 49 14.22 9.34 -12.59
CA THR A 49 13.48 8.78 -13.72
C THR A 49 13.22 9.80 -14.81
N ALA A 50 12.89 11.06 -14.45
CA ALA A 50 12.69 12.13 -15.42
C ALA A 50 13.97 12.39 -16.23
N ASN A 51 15.12 12.46 -15.57
CA ASN A 51 16.42 12.68 -16.20
C ASN A 51 16.81 11.51 -17.12
N ASP A 52 16.68 10.28 -16.62
CA ASP A 52 16.99 9.07 -17.39
C ASP A 52 16.14 8.97 -18.67
N LEU A 53 14.83 9.16 -18.54
CA LEU A 53 13.92 9.10 -19.69
C LEU A 53 14.11 10.29 -20.65
N THR A 54 14.44 11.48 -20.15
CA THR A 54 14.78 12.63 -21.02
C THR A 54 15.97 12.30 -21.90
N PHE A 55 17.01 11.68 -21.33
CA PHE A 55 18.18 11.24 -22.08
C PHE A 55 17.85 10.16 -23.10
N GLN A 56 17.10 9.13 -22.71
CA GLN A 56 16.76 8.00 -23.56
C GLN A 56 15.81 8.34 -24.71
N LEU A 57 14.83 9.20 -24.45
CA LEU A 57 13.80 9.60 -25.42
C LEU A 57 14.20 10.83 -26.25
N LYS A 58 15.25 11.54 -25.86
CA LYS A 58 15.61 12.86 -26.44
C LYS A 58 14.41 13.81 -26.48
N LYS A 59 13.54 13.72 -25.48
CA LYS A 59 12.31 14.47 -25.32
C LYS A 59 12.15 14.88 -23.87
N LYS A 60 11.72 16.12 -23.61
CA LYS A 60 11.56 16.62 -22.23
C LYS A 60 10.57 15.75 -21.46
N VAL A 61 11.03 15.17 -20.37
CA VAL A 61 10.24 14.49 -19.34
C VAL A 61 10.34 15.30 -18.06
N SER A 62 9.23 15.51 -17.40
CA SER A 62 9.16 16.36 -16.22
C SER A 62 8.81 15.56 -14.98
N PHE A 63 9.40 15.92 -13.86
CA PHE A 63 9.03 15.43 -12.56
C PHE A 63 7.86 16.25 -11.99
N LEU A 64 6.81 15.57 -11.49
CA LEU A 64 5.65 16.22 -10.86
C LEU A 64 5.43 15.81 -9.40
N GLY A 65 6.20 14.89 -8.87
CA GLY A 65 5.98 14.26 -7.59
C GLY A 65 5.35 12.87 -7.71
N ASN A 66 5.14 12.21 -6.58
CA ASN A 66 4.45 10.92 -6.54
C ASN A 66 2.98 11.15 -6.15
N PRO A 67 2.01 10.98 -7.06
CA PRO A 67 0.60 11.26 -6.78
C PRO A 67 0.00 10.37 -5.70
N PHE A 68 0.63 9.24 -5.38
CA PHE A 68 0.21 8.39 -4.27
C PHE A 68 0.47 9.04 -2.91
N MET A 69 1.34 10.06 -2.86
CA MET A 69 1.68 10.79 -1.62
C MET A 69 0.79 12.01 -1.37
N ASP A 70 0.05 12.49 -2.38
CA ASP A 70 -0.69 13.75 -2.29
C ASP A 70 -1.73 13.79 -1.16
N LYS A 71 -2.34 12.63 -0.84
CA LYS A 71 -3.33 12.52 0.23
C LYS A 71 -2.75 12.68 1.64
N PHE A 72 -1.46 12.41 1.82
CA PHE A 72 -0.78 12.39 3.13
C PHE A 72 -0.25 13.77 3.54
N PHE A 73 -0.05 14.65 2.58
CA PHE A 73 0.42 16.03 2.84
C PHE A 73 -0.71 17.01 3.23
N SER A 74 -1.96 16.59 3.21
CA SER A 74 -3.08 17.43 3.58
C SER A 74 -3.43 17.31 5.05
N LYS A 75 -2.92 18.26 5.85
CA LYS A 75 -3.32 18.64 7.20
C LYS A 75 -2.79 17.82 8.36
N ASP A 76 -2.00 18.53 9.18
CA ASP A 76 -1.75 18.31 10.59
C ASP A 76 -3.05 17.97 11.37
N LYS A 77 -3.42 16.72 11.40
CA LYS A 77 -4.31 16.21 12.42
C LYS A 77 -3.44 15.68 13.52
N GLU A 78 -3.26 16.49 14.57
CA GLU A 78 -2.79 16.01 15.86
C GLU A 78 -3.60 14.77 16.25
N LEU A 79 -3.01 13.61 16.06
CA LEU A 79 -3.55 12.36 16.58
C LEU A 79 -3.25 12.35 18.07
N LYS A 80 -4.23 12.77 18.86
CA LYS A 80 -4.19 12.73 20.32
C LYS A 80 -3.81 11.33 20.78
N ASN A 81 -2.90 11.29 21.74
CA ASN A 81 -2.40 10.17 22.53
C ASN A 81 -3.25 8.90 22.43
N SER A 82 -2.90 8.04 21.49
CA SER A 82 -3.41 6.69 21.42
C SER A 82 -2.41 5.75 22.07
N GLU A 83 -2.89 4.68 22.66
CA GLU A 83 -2.10 3.51 23.04
C GLU A 83 -1.19 3.11 21.88
N PHE A 84 -0.04 2.49 22.18
CA PHE A 84 0.92 2.11 21.16
C PHE A 84 0.25 1.15 20.17
N SER A 85 0.18 1.55 18.90
CA SER A 85 -0.47 0.76 17.85
C SER A 85 0.47 0.48 16.69
N ILE A 86 0.32 -0.72 16.12
CA ILE A 86 1.06 -1.18 14.94
C ILE A 86 0.10 -1.38 13.79
N GLY A 87 0.37 -0.71 12.66
CA GLY A 87 -0.34 -0.89 11.40
C GLY A 87 0.20 -2.07 10.61
N LEU A 88 -0.68 -2.93 10.11
CA LEU A 88 -0.34 -4.15 9.37
C LEU A 88 -0.92 -4.08 7.96
N PHE A 89 -0.05 -4.06 6.96
CA PHE A 89 -0.39 -3.84 5.56
C PHE A 89 0.06 -5.02 4.68
N PRO A 90 -0.78 -6.06 4.52
CA PRO A 90 -0.42 -7.26 3.75
C PRO A 90 -0.37 -7.02 2.23
N GLY A 91 -0.87 -5.89 1.76
CA GLY A 91 -0.95 -5.56 0.35
C GLY A 91 -2.38 -5.56 -0.20
N SER A 92 -2.49 -5.46 -1.53
CA SER A 92 -3.79 -5.32 -2.21
C SER A 92 -4.02 -6.31 -3.35
N ARG A 93 -3.01 -7.04 -3.79
CA ARG A 93 -3.06 -7.95 -4.94
C ARG A 93 -3.12 -9.41 -4.50
N PHE A 94 -4.00 -10.18 -5.10
CA PHE A 94 -4.02 -11.63 -4.97
C PHE A 94 -3.02 -12.29 -5.95
N PRO A 95 -2.42 -13.45 -5.58
CA PRO A 95 -2.58 -14.18 -4.31
C PRO A 95 -1.72 -13.63 -3.15
N GLU A 96 -0.73 -12.79 -3.45
CA GLU A 96 0.34 -12.35 -2.53
C GLU A 96 -0.22 -11.73 -1.25
N MET A 97 -1.31 -10.96 -1.36
CA MET A 97 -1.94 -10.33 -0.18
C MET A 97 -2.40 -11.37 0.84
N GLN A 98 -2.97 -12.49 0.38
CA GLN A 98 -3.45 -13.56 1.28
C GLN A 98 -2.28 -14.28 1.94
N GLU A 99 -1.22 -14.54 1.20
CA GLU A 99 0.00 -15.16 1.71
C GLU A 99 0.68 -14.26 2.75
N ASN A 100 0.83 -12.98 2.44
CA ASN A 100 1.38 -11.98 3.34
C ASN A 100 0.53 -11.83 4.62
N PHE A 101 -0.79 -11.87 4.49
CA PHE A 101 -1.70 -11.80 5.62
C PHE A 101 -1.46 -12.97 6.59
N VAL A 102 -1.33 -14.19 6.06
CA VAL A 102 -1.05 -15.39 6.86
C VAL A 102 0.34 -15.30 7.50
N LEU A 103 1.36 -14.86 6.76
CA LEU A 103 2.71 -14.68 7.27
C LEU A 103 2.76 -13.68 8.44
N ILE A 104 2.05 -12.55 8.32
CA ILE A 104 1.96 -11.58 9.43
C ILE A 104 1.29 -12.22 10.65
N LEU A 105 0.24 -13.04 10.47
CA LEU A 105 -0.38 -13.76 11.60
C LEU A 105 0.57 -14.73 12.27
N GLU A 106 1.40 -15.44 11.53
CA GLU A 106 2.44 -16.32 12.07
C GLU A 106 3.40 -15.56 12.98
N VAL A 107 3.88 -14.41 12.52
CA VAL A 107 4.73 -13.53 13.33
C VAL A 107 4.01 -13.10 14.60
N LEU A 108 2.73 -12.72 14.53
CA LEU A 108 1.96 -12.30 15.72
C LEU A 108 1.76 -13.47 16.70
N GLU A 109 1.56 -14.68 16.21
CA GLU A 109 1.44 -15.87 17.05
C GLU A 109 2.73 -16.14 17.83
N GLU A 110 3.90 -16.01 17.20
CA GLU A 110 5.20 -16.11 17.87
C GLU A 110 5.39 -14.99 18.91
N LEU A 111 4.97 -13.76 18.60
CA LEU A 111 5.06 -12.63 19.51
C LEU A 111 4.09 -12.74 20.71
N SER A 112 3.06 -13.58 20.62
CA SER A 112 2.00 -13.69 21.64
C SER A 112 2.51 -14.11 23.04
N ASP A 113 3.64 -14.77 23.12
CA ASP A 113 4.25 -15.21 24.37
C ASP A 113 5.12 -14.13 25.02
N LEU A 114 5.37 -13.02 24.30
CA LEU A 114 6.18 -11.92 24.81
C LEU A 114 5.30 -10.86 25.51
N ARG A 115 5.52 -10.64 26.80
CA ARG A 115 4.73 -9.71 27.62
C ARG A 115 4.64 -8.29 27.08
N TYR A 116 5.65 -7.83 26.36
CA TYR A 116 5.68 -6.47 25.79
C TYR A 116 4.58 -6.20 24.79
N PHE A 117 4.08 -7.21 24.08
CA PHE A 117 3.08 -7.06 23.03
C PHE A 117 1.63 -7.09 23.54
N GLN A 118 1.40 -7.44 24.81
CA GLN A 118 0.03 -7.56 25.38
C GLN A 118 -0.74 -6.25 25.45
N LYS A 119 -0.04 -5.11 25.38
CA LYS A 119 -0.64 -3.75 25.44
C LYS A 119 -0.60 -3.04 24.08
N ILE A 120 -0.23 -3.75 23.03
CA ILE A 120 -0.10 -3.20 21.69
C ILE A 120 -1.37 -3.49 20.90
N GLU A 121 -1.93 -2.46 20.29
CA GLU A 121 -3.05 -2.59 19.35
C GLU A 121 -2.53 -2.91 17.95
N PHE A 122 -2.91 -4.07 17.39
CA PHE A 122 -2.55 -4.47 16.03
C PHE A 122 -3.73 -4.22 15.08
N ASN A 123 -3.50 -3.44 14.03
CA ASN A 123 -4.53 -3.00 13.11
C ASN A 123 -4.21 -3.38 11.67
N PHE A 124 -4.89 -4.36 11.11
CA PHE A 124 -4.81 -4.67 9.68
C PHE A 124 -5.64 -3.70 8.85
N ALA A 125 -5.04 -3.17 7.79
CA ALA A 125 -5.77 -2.55 6.69
C ALA A 125 -5.87 -3.53 5.53
N VAL A 126 -7.09 -3.96 5.22
CA VAL A 126 -7.35 -4.88 4.11
C VAL A 126 -8.24 -4.26 3.05
N VAL A 127 -8.16 -4.77 1.83
CA VAL A 127 -9.00 -4.36 0.70
C VAL A 127 -10.28 -5.21 0.65
N ASN A 128 -11.32 -4.70 -0.02
CA ASN A 128 -12.60 -5.39 -0.15
C ASN A 128 -12.51 -6.76 -0.85
N ALA A 129 -11.46 -6.98 -1.64
CA ALA A 129 -11.22 -8.27 -2.28
C ALA A 129 -11.02 -9.41 -1.29
N LEU A 130 -10.55 -9.13 -0.06
CA LEU A 130 -10.47 -10.10 1.02
C LEU A 130 -11.76 -10.04 1.85
N SER A 131 -12.68 -10.97 1.60
CA SER A 131 -14.00 -11.01 2.24
C SER A 131 -13.92 -11.32 3.73
N SER A 132 -14.91 -10.85 4.49
CA SER A 132 -15.01 -11.13 5.92
C SER A 132 -15.13 -12.63 6.24
N SER A 133 -15.80 -13.41 5.37
CA SER A 133 -15.88 -14.87 5.49
C SER A 133 -14.52 -15.53 5.36
N LYS A 134 -13.71 -15.10 4.39
CA LYS A 134 -12.36 -15.63 4.19
C LYS A 134 -11.43 -15.29 5.34
N ILE A 135 -11.52 -14.07 5.86
CA ILE A 135 -10.76 -13.67 7.05
C ILE A 135 -11.15 -14.55 8.25
N LYS A 136 -12.45 -14.72 8.52
CA LYS A 136 -12.92 -15.58 9.62
C LYS A 136 -12.41 -17.02 9.48
N GLU A 137 -12.44 -17.58 8.27
CA GLU A 137 -11.89 -18.90 7.97
C GLU A 137 -10.40 -19.01 8.33
N ILE A 138 -9.58 -18.03 7.87
CA ILE A 138 -8.14 -18.00 8.16
C ILE A 138 -7.88 -17.98 9.67
N PHE A 139 -8.56 -17.10 10.39
CA PHE A 139 -8.39 -16.97 11.84
C PHE A 139 -8.86 -18.23 12.60
N GLN A 140 -10.00 -18.80 12.22
CA GLN A 140 -10.52 -20.03 12.83
C GLN A 140 -9.58 -21.22 12.64
N ASN A 141 -9.03 -21.39 11.44
CA ASN A 141 -8.06 -22.45 11.14
C ASN A 141 -6.78 -22.35 11.98
N ARG A 142 -6.46 -21.13 12.46
CA ARG A 142 -5.32 -20.84 13.32
C ARG A 142 -5.68 -20.72 14.81
N ARG A 143 -6.90 -21.10 15.21
CA ARG A 143 -7.40 -21.09 16.59
C ARG A 143 -7.51 -19.70 17.23
N TRP A 144 -7.66 -18.65 16.43
CA TRP A 144 -7.99 -17.33 16.94
C TRP A 144 -9.48 -17.25 17.26
N LEU A 145 -9.82 -16.56 18.34
CA LEU A 145 -11.19 -16.32 18.75
C LEU A 145 -11.73 -15.06 18.08
N CYS A 146 -12.88 -15.13 17.43
CA CYS A 146 -13.57 -13.98 16.88
C CYS A 146 -14.39 -13.30 18.00
N LEU A 147 -14.14 -12.02 18.25
CA LEU A 147 -14.84 -11.22 19.22
C LEU A 147 -16.00 -10.45 18.54
N GLU A 148 -17.14 -11.08 18.34
CA GLU A 148 -18.23 -10.63 17.46
C GLU A 148 -19.08 -9.45 17.94
N LYS A 149 -18.69 -8.64 18.91
CA LYS A 149 -19.58 -7.61 19.50
C LYS A 149 -19.30 -6.16 19.12
N ILE A 150 -18.71 -5.90 17.94
CA ILE A 150 -18.50 -4.52 17.54
C ILE A 150 -19.53 -4.12 16.47
N LYS A 151 -20.37 -3.15 16.80
CA LYS A 151 -21.45 -2.62 15.93
C LYS A 151 -20.94 -1.86 14.68
N GLU A 152 -19.63 -1.86 14.43
CA GLU A 152 -19.05 -1.18 13.28
C GLU A 152 -18.98 -2.12 12.07
N LYS A 153 -19.69 -1.76 11.02
CA LYS A 153 -19.85 -2.54 9.78
C LYS A 153 -18.55 -2.92 9.07
N TYR A 154 -17.42 -2.31 9.44
CA TYR A 154 -16.12 -2.45 8.77
C TYR A 154 -15.00 -2.88 9.72
N LEU A 155 -15.33 -3.47 10.85
CA LEU A 155 -14.37 -3.90 11.86
C LEU A 155 -14.65 -5.33 12.29
N LEU A 156 -13.66 -6.21 12.19
CA LEU A 156 -13.63 -7.50 12.89
C LEU A 156 -12.50 -7.48 13.92
N LYS A 157 -12.74 -8.07 15.07
CA LYS A 157 -11.78 -8.21 16.13
C LYS A 157 -11.51 -9.67 16.43
N PHE A 158 -10.26 -10.04 16.55
CA PHE A 158 -9.83 -11.39 16.88
C PHE A 158 -8.85 -11.35 18.04
N GLN A 159 -8.83 -12.46 18.80
CA GLN A 159 -7.94 -12.64 19.94
C GLN A 159 -7.22 -13.98 19.84
N TYR A 160 -5.93 -13.97 20.13
CA TYR A 160 -5.10 -15.15 20.30
C TYR A 160 -4.24 -14.97 21.55
N LYS A 161 -4.46 -15.84 22.55
CA LYS A 161 -3.85 -15.67 23.89
C LYS A 161 -4.13 -14.25 24.42
N SER A 162 -3.06 -13.47 24.64
CA SER A 162 -3.13 -12.09 25.14
C SER A 162 -3.14 -11.01 24.04
N LEU A 163 -2.98 -11.38 22.78
CA LEU A 163 -2.97 -10.43 21.67
C LEU A 163 -4.37 -10.21 21.10
N GLU A 164 -4.65 -8.96 20.78
CA GLU A 164 -5.85 -8.55 20.05
C GLU A 164 -5.48 -7.93 18.71
N VAL A 165 -6.25 -8.30 17.68
CA VAL A 165 -6.07 -7.82 16.32
C VAL A 165 -7.37 -7.27 15.78
N ASN A 166 -7.32 -6.08 15.22
CA ASN A 166 -8.44 -5.43 14.54
C ASN A 166 -8.24 -5.50 13.02
N ILE A 167 -9.30 -5.81 12.30
CA ILE A 167 -9.32 -5.86 10.84
C ILE A 167 -10.22 -4.76 10.31
N TYR A 168 -9.65 -3.87 9.51
CA TYR A 168 -10.38 -2.75 8.91
C TYR A 168 -10.35 -2.84 7.39
N TRP A 169 -11.50 -2.63 6.75
CA TRP A 169 -11.60 -2.51 5.30
C TRP A 169 -11.53 -1.06 4.87
N ASN A 170 -10.73 -0.79 3.83
CA ASN A 170 -10.60 0.53 3.20
C ASN A 170 -10.22 1.68 4.17
N ASN A 171 -9.52 1.38 5.23
CA ASN A 171 -9.11 2.35 6.25
C ASN A 171 -7.58 2.54 6.32
N PHE A 172 -6.87 2.29 5.21
CA PHE A 172 -5.41 2.34 5.15
C PHE A 172 -4.85 3.65 5.72
N GLU A 173 -5.32 4.79 5.21
CA GLU A 173 -4.85 6.12 5.63
C GLU A 173 -5.04 6.37 7.13
N LYS A 174 -6.22 6.06 7.66
CA LYS A 174 -6.53 6.24 9.08
C LYS A 174 -5.65 5.38 9.98
N ILE A 175 -5.38 4.12 9.57
CA ILE A 175 -4.52 3.21 10.32
C ILE A 175 -3.08 3.70 10.25
N LEU A 176 -2.59 4.08 9.06
CA LEU A 176 -1.24 4.60 8.88
C LEU A 176 -0.97 5.80 9.78
N LEU A 177 -1.87 6.80 9.78
CA LEU A 177 -1.74 8.01 10.59
C LEU A 177 -1.83 7.74 12.11
N LYS A 178 -2.58 6.70 12.54
CA LYS A 178 -2.75 6.34 13.95
C LYS A 178 -1.59 5.49 14.48
N SER A 179 -0.90 4.76 13.62
CA SER A 179 0.12 3.78 14.02
C SER A 179 1.45 4.43 14.36
N LYS A 180 2.09 3.97 15.42
CA LYS A 180 3.46 4.36 15.80
C LYS A 180 4.52 3.61 15.01
N CYS A 181 4.17 2.41 14.52
CA CYS A 181 5.02 1.57 13.70
C CYS A 181 4.15 0.84 12.68
N CYS A 182 4.71 0.50 11.53
CA CYS A 182 4.02 -0.21 10.47
C CYS A 182 4.82 -1.41 9.99
N ILE A 183 4.12 -2.53 9.73
CA ILE A 183 4.64 -3.68 9.00
C ILE A 183 3.96 -3.67 7.64
N SER A 184 4.73 -3.46 6.59
CA SER A 184 4.21 -3.41 5.23
C SER A 184 4.88 -4.46 4.35
N MET A 185 4.06 -5.29 3.71
CA MET A 185 4.47 -6.27 2.70
C MET A 185 4.18 -5.78 1.27
N ALA A 186 3.80 -4.51 1.11
CA ALA A 186 3.47 -3.91 -0.17
C ALA A 186 4.30 -2.64 -0.41
N GLY A 187 4.94 -2.54 -1.59
CA GLY A 187 5.82 -1.43 -1.94
C GLY A 187 5.16 -0.05 -1.79
N THR A 188 3.95 0.13 -2.36
CA THR A 188 3.23 1.41 -2.27
C THR A 188 2.88 1.78 -0.83
N ALA A 189 2.47 0.82 0.00
CA ALA A 189 2.17 1.08 1.40
C ALA A 189 3.43 1.44 2.21
N ALA A 190 4.58 0.80 1.91
CA ALA A 190 5.85 1.14 2.52
C ALA A 190 6.30 2.56 2.12
N GLU A 191 6.16 2.95 0.85
CA GLU A 191 6.46 4.31 0.38
C GLU A 191 5.62 5.38 1.08
N GLN A 192 4.37 5.08 1.40
CA GLN A 192 3.46 6.01 2.07
C GLN A 192 3.68 6.08 3.59
N ALA A 193 4.41 5.12 4.17
CA ALA A 193 4.70 5.06 5.59
C ALA A 193 5.99 5.79 6.00
N ILE A 194 6.80 6.22 5.03
CA ILE A 194 8.04 6.97 5.22
C ILE A 194 7.74 8.47 5.26
#